data_72e76bee7f3fbf90a9010a43751bdd63
#
_entry.id   72e76bee7f3fbf90a9010a43751bdd63
#
_cell.length_a   1.000
_cell.length_b   1.000
_cell.length_c   1.000
_cell.angle_alpha   90.00
_cell.angle_beta   90.00
_cell.angle_gamma   90.00
#
_symmetry.space_group_name_H-M   'P 1'
#
loop_
_entity.id
_entity.type
_entity.pdbx_description
1 polymer ?
#
loop_
_entity_poly.entity_id
_entity_poly.type
_entity_poly.pdbx_seq_one_letter_code
_entity_poly.pdbx_strand_id
1 'polypeptide(L)'
;MLNNTKQRMIQEATQHRNEALTLLRSLIDAKSVSERNLADIHQPDLVKQVTGKSSMDTAIASTRRLIESFNRVLEDLRRNLTSEDLELIGSIEANIAVV
;
A
#
# COMPACT_ATOMS: atom_id res chain seq x y z
N MET A 1 -24.87 -15.28 6.91
CA MET A 1 -23.62 -15.57 7.63
C MET A 1 -22.42 -15.41 6.69
N LEU A 2 -21.37 -14.75 7.16
CA LEU A 2 -20.18 -14.54 6.35
C LEU A 2 -19.50 -15.87 6.04
N ASN A 3 -19.24 -16.12 4.77
CA ASN A 3 -18.50 -17.28 4.32
C ASN A 3 -17.03 -17.17 4.77
N ASN A 4 -16.46 -18.24 5.32
CA ASN A 4 -15.07 -18.26 5.78
C ASN A 4 -14.08 -17.88 4.66
N THR A 5 -14.37 -18.28 3.43
CA THR A 5 -13.54 -17.92 2.26
C THR A 5 -13.56 -16.43 2.00
N LYS A 6 -14.74 -15.79 2.01
CA LYS A 6 -14.86 -14.33 1.83
C LYS A 6 -14.17 -13.58 2.95
N GLN A 7 -14.37 -14.02 4.18
CA GLN A 7 -13.74 -13.43 5.35
C GLN A 7 -12.22 -13.47 5.23
N ARG A 8 -11.68 -14.63 4.86
CA ARG A 8 -10.23 -14.78 4.67
C ARG A 8 -9.71 -13.88 3.56
N MET A 9 -10.38 -13.81 2.42
CA MET A 9 -9.97 -12.97 1.30
C MET A 9 -9.92 -11.50 1.69
N ILE A 10 -10.90 -11.02 2.44
CA ILE A 10 -10.95 -9.63 2.91
C ILE A 10 -9.84 -9.36 3.91
N GLN A 11 -9.62 -10.27 4.87
CA GLN A 11 -8.53 -10.14 5.84
C GLN A 11 -7.17 -10.08 5.15
N GLU A 12 -6.92 -10.99 4.23
CA GLU A 12 -5.65 -11.03 3.49
C GLU A 12 -5.45 -9.78 2.63
N ALA A 13 -6.47 -9.36 1.90
CA ALA A 13 -6.39 -8.17 1.07
C ALA A 13 -6.16 -6.90 1.92
N THR A 14 -6.83 -6.77 3.04
CA THR A 14 -6.66 -5.65 3.97
C THR A 14 -5.25 -5.64 4.56
N GLN A 15 -4.77 -6.80 4.98
CA GLN A 15 -3.42 -6.93 5.53
C GLN A 15 -2.35 -6.56 4.50
N HIS A 16 -2.45 -7.07 3.28
CA HIS A 16 -1.51 -6.76 2.22
C HIS A 16 -1.55 -5.29 1.82
N ARG A 17 -2.75 -4.68 1.79
CA ARG A 17 -2.87 -3.25 1.55
C ARG A 17 -2.15 -2.45 2.64
N ASN A 18 -2.32 -2.81 3.91
CA ASN A 18 -1.69 -2.11 5.03
C ASN A 18 -0.17 -2.29 5.01
N GLU A 19 0.32 -3.46 4.64
CA GLU A 19 1.75 -3.71 4.44
C GLU A 19 2.30 -2.84 3.30
N ALA A 20 1.55 -2.72 2.21
CA ALA A 20 1.95 -1.87 1.08
C ALA A 20 1.95 -0.38 1.46
N LEU A 21 1.01 0.08 2.29
CA LEU A 21 1.01 1.44 2.83
C LEU A 21 2.23 1.72 3.70
N THR A 22 2.62 0.76 4.53
CA THR A 22 3.83 0.86 5.36
C THR A 22 5.08 0.92 4.48
N LEU A 23 5.14 0.09 3.45
CA LEU A 23 6.23 0.12 2.48
C LEU A 23 6.30 1.47 1.76
N LEU A 24 5.15 2.01 1.34
CA LEU A 24 5.10 3.31 0.69
C LEU A 24 5.69 4.42 1.57
N ARG A 25 5.33 4.46 2.85
CA ARG A 25 5.89 5.42 3.80
C ARG A 25 7.40 5.26 3.94
N SER A 26 7.88 4.02 4.03
CA SER A 26 9.31 3.73 4.12
C SER A 26 10.06 4.18 2.87
N LEU A 27 9.48 3.99 1.68
CA LEU A 27 10.06 4.42 0.42
C LEU A 27 10.12 5.94 0.30
N ILE A 28 9.07 6.65 0.72
CA ILE A 28 9.05 8.11 0.73
C ILE A 28 10.12 8.67 1.67
N ASP A 29 10.26 8.09 2.86
CA ASP A 29 11.28 8.48 3.82
C ASP A 29 12.69 8.19 3.27
N ALA A 30 12.89 7.03 2.68
CA ALA A 30 14.17 6.65 2.08
C ALA A 30 14.54 7.57 0.92
N LYS A 31 13.56 7.97 0.11
CA LYS A 31 13.76 8.95 -0.97
C LYS A 31 14.25 10.28 -0.41
N SER A 32 13.60 10.81 0.62
CA SER A 32 13.99 12.06 1.27
C SER A 32 15.41 12.00 1.80
N VAL A 33 15.78 10.91 2.47
CA VAL A 33 17.13 10.71 3.01
C VAL A 33 18.15 10.62 1.89
N SER A 34 17.85 9.87 0.83
CA SER A 34 18.74 9.71 -0.33
C SER A 34 18.99 11.05 -1.02
N GLU A 35 17.94 11.82 -1.29
CA GLU A 35 18.07 13.15 -1.93
C GLU A 35 18.90 14.09 -1.08
N ARG A 36 18.70 14.08 0.24
CA ARG A 36 19.48 14.89 1.18
C ARG A 36 20.96 14.50 1.16
N ASN A 37 21.24 13.21 1.20
CA ASN A 37 22.63 12.70 1.18
C ASN A 37 23.32 13.07 -0.12
N LEU A 38 22.66 12.92 -1.27
CA LEU A 38 23.20 13.29 -2.56
C LEU A 38 23.48 14.79 -2.66
N ALA A 39 22.58 15.62 -2.12
CA ALA A 39 22.77 17.06 -2.06
C ALA A 39 23.97 17.43 -1.18
N ASP A 40 24.12 16.80 -0.01
CA ASP A 40 25.21 17.07 0.93
C ASP A 40 26.60 16.75 0.35
N ILE A 41 26.70 15.71 -0.47
CA ILE A 41 27.95 15.32 -1.10
C ILE A 41 28.12 15.84 -2.52
N HIS A 42 27.17 16.67 -2.99
CA HIS A 42 27.15 17.23 -4.35
C HIS A 42 27.23 16.18 -5.45
N GLN A 43 26.63 15.00 -5.21
CA GLN A 43 26.58 13.92 -6.18
C GLN A 43 25.25 13.90 -6.92
N PRO A 44 25.24 13.76 -8.25
CA PRO A 44 23.99 13.63 -8.99
C PRO A 44 23.41 12.21 -8.85
N ASP A 45 22.10 12.11 -8.95
CA ASP A 45 21.41 10.83 -9.10
C ASP A 45 21.53 10.40 -10.57
N LEU A 46 22.39 9.45 -10.86
CA LEU A 46 22.67 9.00 -12.22
C LEU A 46 21.46 8.36 -12.89
N VAL A 47 20.65 7.62 -12.13
CA VAL A 47 19.43 6.99 -12.66
C VAL A 47 18.42 8.06 -13.07
N LYS A 48 18.27 9.10 -12.28
CA LYS A 48 17.39 10.22 -12.58
C LYS A 48 17.87 11.00 -13.80
N GLN A 49 19.19 11.17 -13.97
CA GLN A 49 19.76 11.84 -15.15
C GLN A 49 19.44 11.09 -16.45
N VAL A 50 19.48 9.76 -16.42
CA VAL A 50 19.25 8.93 -17.61
C VAL A 50 17.75 8.76 -17.91
N THR A 51 16.92 8.53 -16.89
CA THR A 51 15.51 8.16 -17.04
C THR A 51 14.54 9.30 -16.73
N GLY A 52 15.00 10.39 -16.12
CA GLY A 52 14.16 11.46 -15.58
C GLY A 52 13.52 11.14 -14.25
N LYS A 53 13.71 9.92 -13.74
CA LYS A 53 13.16 9.45 -12.47
C LYS A 53 14.19 8.68 -11.69
N SER A 54 14.21 8.84 -10.37
CA SER A 54 15.05 8.02 -9.49
C SER A 54 14.47 6.62 -9.35
N SER A 55 15.31 5.67 -8.91
CA SER A 55 14.85 4.31 -8.59
C SER A 55 13.77 4.32 -7.50
N MET A 56 13.87 5.25 -6.55
CA MET A 56 12.87 5.42 -5.49
C MET A 56 11.55 5.92 -6.04
N ASP A 57 11.56 6.85 -7.00
CA ASP A 57 10.33 7.34 -7.65
C ASP A 57 9.59 6.20 -8.35
N THR A 58 10.33 5.31 -9.03
CA THR A 58 9.76 4.14 -9.70
C THR A 58 9.15 3.17 -8.68
N ALA A 59 9.83 2.90 -7.58
CA ALA A 59 9.34 2.02 -6.52
C ALA A 59 8.09 2.59 -5.85
N ILE A 60 8.06 3.89 -5.59
CA ILE A 60 6.91 4.60 -5.01
C ILE A 60 5.70 4.49 -5.94
N ALA A 61 5.88 4.75 -7.23
CA ALA A 61 4.81 4.67 -8.22
C ALA A 61 4.24 3.25 -8.32
N SER A 62 5.11 2.22 -8.32
CA SER A 62 4.70 0.82 -8.35
C SER A 62 3.92 0.44 -7.10
N THR A 63 4.37 0.89 -5.93
CA THR A 63 3.71 0.61 -4.65
C THR A 63 2.33 1.28 -4.59
N ARG A 64 2.19 2.50 -5.07
CA ARG A 64 0.90 3.19 -5.17
C ARG A 64 -0.08 2.42 -6.05
N ARG A 65 0.36 1.91 -7.19
CA ARG A 65 -0.47 1.08 -8.09
C ARG A 65 -0.92 -0.21 -7.40
N LEU A 66 -0.04 -0.81 -6.63
CA LEU A 66 -0.37 -2.01 -5.85
C LEU A 66 -1.47 -1.72 -4.82
N ILE A 67 -1.36 -0.62 -4.10
CA ILE A 67 -2.37 -0.18 -3.12
C ILE A 67 -3.72 0.04 -3.81
N GLU A 68 -3.75 0.70 -4.95
CA GLU A 68 -4.96 0.92 -5.73
C GLU A 68 -5.60 -0.42 -6.15
N SER A 69 -4.79 -1.40 -6.54
CA SER A 69 -5.26 -2.73 -6.90
C SER A 69 -5.91 -3.44 -5.70
N PHE A 70 -5.31 -3.38 -4.52
CA PHE A 70 -5.91 -3.93 -3.32
C PHE A 70 -7.21 -3.23 -2.94
N ASN A 71 -7.27 -1.92 -3.07
CA ASN A 71 -8.50 -1.17 -2.80
C ASN A 71 -9.64 -1.56 -3.74
N ARG A 72 -9.34 -1.81 -5.01
CA ARG A 72 -10.34 -2.31 -5.98
C ARG A 72 -10.83 -3.70 -5.61
N VAL A 73 -9.94 -4.59 -5.24
CA VAL A 73 -10.30 -5.95 -4.80
C VAL A 73 -11.21 -5.88 -3.57
N LEU A 74 -10.87 -5.05 -2.59
CA LEU A 74 -11.67 -4.87 -1.38
C LEU A 74 -13.06 -4.31 -1.70
N GLU A 75 -13.14 -3.34 -2.59
CA GLU A 75 -14.40 -2.76 -3.03
C GLU A 75 -15.28 -3.81 -3.70
N ASP A 76 -14.71 -4.61 -4.61
CA ASP A 76 -15.45 -5.68 -5.29
C ASP A 76 -15.94 -6.75 -4.32
N LEU A 77 -15.13 -7.13 -3.34
CA LEU A 77 -15.52 -8.09 -2.31
C LEU A 77 -16.67 -7.55 -1.45
N ARG A 78 -16.63 -6.27 -1.10
CA ARG A 78 -17.66 -5.62 -0.28
C ARG A 78 -19.00 -5.50 -1.02
N ARG A 79 -19.00 -5.29 -2.32
CA ARG A 79 -20.23 -5.19 -3.14
C ARG A 79 -21.09 -6.43 -3.09
N ASN A 80 -20.48 -7.58 -2.84
CA ASN A 80 -21.17 -8.88 -2.81
C ASN A 80 -21.53 -9.33 -1.40
N LEU A 81 -21.46 -8.42 -0.42
CA LEU A 81 -21.69 -8.75 0.99
C LEU A 81 -23.07 -8.29 1.45
N THR A 82 -23.62 -9.06 2.40
CA THR A 82 -24.84 -8.65 3.11
C THR A 82 -24.51 -7.62 4.20
N SER A 83 -25.54 -6.98 4.76
CA SER A 83 -25.35 -6.04 5.89
C SER A 83 -24.66 -6.72 7.08
N GLU A 84 -25.02 -7.98 7.36
CA GLU A 84 -24.43 -8.77 8.42
C GLU A 84 -22.94 -9.00 8.18
N ASP A 85 -22.57 -9.33 6.95
CA ASP A 85 -21.18 -9.48 6.55
C ASP A 85 -20.39 -8.19 6.74
N LEU A 86 -20.98 -7.04 6.40
CA LEU A 86 -20.33 -5.74 6.54
C LEU A 86 -20.04 -5.38 8.01
N GLU A 87 -20.92 -5.76 8.93
CA GLU A 87 -20.69 -5.55 10.37
C GLU A 87 -19.48 -6.34 10.86
N LEU A 88 -19.36 -7.61 10.44
CA LEU A 88 -18.21 -8.45 10.81
C LEU A 88 -16.90 -7.91 10.23
N ILE A 89 -16.93 -7.42 9.00
CA ILE A 89 -15.77 -6.82 8.35
C ILE A 89 -15.36 -5.54 9.05
N GLY A 90 -16.30 -4.70 9.45
CA GLY A 90 -16.02 -3.50 10.22
C GLY A 90 -15.21 -3.78 11.47
N SER A 91 -15.54 -4.86 12.20
CA SER A 91 -14.77 -5.30 13.36
C SER A 91 -13.36 -5.73 12.99
N ILE A 92 -13.21 -6.48 11.91
CA ILE A 92 -11.91 -6.96 11.43
C ILE A 92 -11.01 -5.79 11.04
N GLU A 93 -11.53 -4.85 10.26
CA GLU A 93 -10.77 -3.68 9.81
C GLU A 93 -10.37 -2.78 10.97
N ALA A 94 -11.23 -2.61 11.96
CA ALA A 94 -10.91 -1.82 13.16
C ALA A 94 -9.73 -2.43 13.92
N ASN A 95 -9.67 -3.75 14.03
CA ASN A 95 -8.55 -4.43 14.68
C ASN A 95 -7.24 -4.32 13.91
N ILE A 96 -7.31 -4.31 12.58
CA ILE A 96 -6.12 -4.21 11.72
C ILE A 96 -5.64 -2.75 11.63
N ALA A 97 -6.55 -1.80 11.61
CA ALA A 97 -6.24 -0.38 11.41
C ALA A 97 -5.62 0.30 12.64
N VAL A 98 -5.62 -0.32 13.80
CA VAL A 98 -5.08 0.22 15.07
C VAL A 98 -3.56 0.01 15.17
N VAL A 99 -2.88 -0.05 14.11
CA VAL A 99 -1.42 -0.24 14.14
C VAL A 99 -0.69 1.08 13.99
#